data_d31ac802e96ed227a4c0489f932c7871
#
_entry.id   d31ac802e96ed227a4c0489f932c7871
#
_cell.length_a   1.000
_cell.length_b   1.000
_cell.length_c   1.000
_cell.angle_alpha   90.00
_cell.angle_beta   90.00
_cell.angle_gamma   90.00
#
_symmetry.space_group_name_H-M   'P 1'
#
loop_
_entity.id
_entity.type
_entity.pdbx_description
1 polymer ?
#
loop_
_entity_poly.entity_id
_entity_poly.type
_entity_poly.pdbx_seq_one_letter_code
_entity_poly.pdbx_strand_id
1 'polypeptide(L)' 'MTAAAIKETMVERKVTYTLEMDGKFYIVEHVPARVCLETGEQFFSPETVERLQKTIW' A
#
# COMPACT_ATOMS: atom_id res chain seq x y z
N MET A 1 -22.75 -16.45 10.88
CA MET A 1 -22.49 -15.95 10.55
C MET A 1 -22.12 -15.06 9.99
N THR A 2 -22.10 -14.79 9.80
CA THR A 2 -21.75 -14.20 9.23
C THR A 2 -20.96 -13.18 8.82
N ALA A 3 -19.97 -13.11 9.23
CA ALA A 3 -18.91 -12.28 8.75
C ALA A 3 -18.89 -12.17 7.24
N ALA A 4 -19.44 -13.15 6.66
CA ALA A 4 -19.56 -13.18 5.22
C ALA A 4 -20.38 -12.02 4.67
N ALA A 5 -21.14 -11.38 5.53
CA ALA A 5 -21.96 -10.26 5.10
C ALA A 5 -21.11 -9.00 4.83
N ILE A 6 -19.90 -8.98 5.31
CA ILE A 6 -19.03 -7.83 5.12
C ILE A 6 -18.31 -7.98 3.79
N LYS A 7 -18.63 -7.09 2.89
CA LYS A 7 -17.95 -7.05 1.61
C LYS A 7 -17.03 -5.88 1.59
N GLU A 8 -15.76 -6.17 1.48
CA GLU A 8 -14.78 -5.12 1.34
C GLU A 8 -14.54 -4.89 -0.14
N THR A 9 -14.71 -3.65 -0.55
CA THR A 9 -14.47 -3.29 -1.94
C THR A 9 -13.02 -2.88 -2.08
N MET A 10 -12.26 -3.68 -2.81
CA MET A 10 -10.87 -3.40 -3.05
C MET A 10 -10.70 -2.83 -4.44
N VAL A 11 -10.02 -1.71 -4.54
CA VAL A 11 -9.73 -1.09 -5.82
C VAL A 11 -8.23 -0.90 -5.92
N GLU A 12 -7.74 -0.96 -7.14
CA GLU A 12 -6.32 -0.75 -7.39
C GLU A 12 -6.09 0.73 -7.66
N ARG A 13 -5.14 1.29 -6.94
CA ARG A 13 -4.80 2.70 -7.09
C ARG A 13 -3.30 2.87 -6.99
N LYS A 14 -2.82 3.96 -7.55
CA LYS A 14 -1.42 4.34 -7.38
C LYS A 14 -1.36 5.38 -6.29
N VAL A 15 -0.56 5.09 -5.28
CA VAL A 15 -0.48 5.93 -4.09
C VAL A 15 0.94 6.40 -3.87
N THR A 16 1.09 7.39 -3.01
CA THR A 16 2.40 7.86 -2.60
C THR A 16 2.81 7.11 -1.34
N TYR A 17 3.97 6.51 -1.39
CA TYR A 17 4.52 5.76 -0.27
C TYR A 17 5.60 6.60 0.41
N THR A 18 5.49 6.76 1.71
CA THR A 18 6.45 7.52 2.50
C THR A 18 7.16 6.60 3.47
N LEU A 19 8.48 6.68 3.51
CA LEU A 19 9.28 5.86 4.41
C LEU A 19 10.33 6.72 5.08
N GLU A 20 10.48 6.54 6.39
CA GLU A 20 11.53 7.19 7.14
C GLU A 20 12.59 6.16 7.49
N MET A 21 13.84 6.48 7.20
CA MET A 21 14.96 5.60 7.51
C MET A 21 16.19 6.43 7.78
N ASP A 22 16.83 6.18 8.94
CA ASP A 22 18.04 6.89 9.36
C ASP A 22 17.87 8.41 9.37
N GLY A 23 16.68 8.86 9.78
CA GLY A 23 16.40 10.28 9.86
C GLY A 23 16.10 10.94 8.52
N LYS A 24 16.00 10.16 7.47
CA LYS A 24 15.70 10.67 6.15
C LYS A 24 14.33 10.19 5.71
N PHE A 25 13.62 11.05 4.98
CA PHE A 25 12.33 10.69 4.42
C PHE A 25 12.49 10.40 2.94
N TYR A 26 11.89 9.29 2.54
CA TYR A 26 11.84 8.89 1.15
C TYR A 26 10.40 8.90 0.69
N ILE A 27 10.15 9.55 -0.42
CA ILE A 27 8.81 9.63 -0.99
C ILE A 27 8.85 8.94 -2.34
N VAL A 28 8.03 7.90 -2.49
CA VAL A 28 7.94 7.18 -3.75
C VAL A 28 6.52 7.36 -4.28
N GLU A 29 6.41 7.91 -5.47
CA GLU A 29 5.12 8.18 -6.08
C GLU A 29 4.70 7.06 -7.02
N HIS A 30 3.40 7.00 -7.29
CA HIS A 30 2.82 6.06 -8.24
C HIS A 30 3.06 4.60 -7.87
N VAL A 31 2.96 4.30 -6.59
CA VAL A 31 3.13 2.93 -6.09
C VAL A 31 1.80 2.21 -6.19
N PRO A 32 1.74 1.09 -6.91
CA PRO A 32 0.49 0.34 -7.01
C PRO A 32 0.11 -0.26 -5.67
N ALA A 33 -1.14 -0.07 -5.30
CA ALA A 33 -1.67 -0.57 -4.04
C ALA A 33 -3.13 -0.93 -4.21
N ARG A 34 -3.59 -1.84 -3.38
CA ARG A 34 -5.01 -2.12 -3.25
C ARG A 34 -5.53 -1.35 -2.06
N VAL A 35 -6.60 -0.62 -2.28
CA VAL A 35 -7.19 0.22 -1.24
C VAL A 35 -8.58 -0.30 -0.92
N CYS A 36 -8.82 -0.52 0.36
CA CYS A 36 -10.13 -0.89 0.84
C CYS A 36 -10.96 0.37 1.01
N LEU A 37 -12.04 0.48 0.25
CA LEU A 37 -12.85 1.69 0.26
C LEU A 37 -13.57 1.90 1.59
N GLU A 38 -13.86 0.83 2.30
CA GLU A 38 -14.57 0.91 3.57
C GLU A 38 -13.69 1.42 4.71
N THR A 39 -12.43 1.03 4.73
CA THR A 39 -11.53 1.37 5.82
C THR A 39 -10.44 2.36 5.43
N GLY A 40 -10.18 2.49 4.13
CA GLY A 40 -9.09 3.31 3.66
C GLY A 40 -7.73 2.65 3.77
N GLU A 41 -7.67 1.40 4.19
CA GLU A 41 -6.41 0.70 4.31
C GLU A 41 -5.80 0.42 2.95
N GLN A 42 -4.47 0.49 2.90
CA GLN A 42 -3.71 0.25 1.70
C GLN A 42 -2.91 -1.04 1.85
N PHE A 43 -2.95 -1.87 0.82
CA PHE A 43 -2.25 -3.14 0.83
C PHE A 43 -1.30 -3.19 -0.37
N PHE A 44 -0.07 -3.56 -0.11
CA PHE A 44 0.96 -3.65 -1.14
C PHE A 44 1.33 -5.10 -1.36
N SER A 45 1.53 -5.47 -2.63
CA SER A 45 1.94 -6.82 -2.94
C SER A 45 3.39 -7.03 -2.50
N PRO A 46 3.80 -8.28 -2.26
CA PRO A 46 5.21 -8.56 -1.94
C PRO A 46 6.17 -8.05 -3.00
N GLU A 47 5.79 -8.11 -4.27
CA GLU A 47 6.61 -7.60 -5.35
C GLU A 47 6.81 -6.10 -5.25
N THR A 48 5.74 -5.39 -4.90
CA THR A 48 5.81 -3.94 -4.73
C THR A 48 6.72 -3.58 -3.58
N VAL A 49 6.59 -4.28 -2.45
CA VAL A 49 7.44 -4.05 -1.29
C VAL A 49 8.90 -4.27 -1.64
N GLU A 50 9.19 -5.34 -2.37
CA GLU A 50 10.54 -5.64 -2.78
C GLU A 50 11.12 -4.56 -3.68
N ARG A 51 10.33 -4.04 -4.61
CA ARG A 51 10.77 -2.96 -5.47
C ARG A 51 11.04 -1.68 -4.69
N LEU A 52 10.21 -1.39 -3.71
CA LEU A 52 10.42 -0.22 -2.86
C LEU A 52 11.72 -0.33 -2.11
N GLN A 53 12.01 -1.51 -1.56
CA GLN A 53 13.26 -1.73 -0.86
C GLN A 53 14.46 -1.54 -1.77
N LYS A 54 14.39 -2.04 -2.99
CA LYS A 54 15.49 -1.89 -3.94
C LYS A 54 15.68 -0.45 -4.38
N THR A 55 14.61 0.31 -4.45
CA THR A 55 14.68 1.71 -4.86
C THR A 55 15.35 2.55 -3.77
N ILE A 56 15.11 2.20 -2.52
CA ILE A 56 15.60 2.97 -1.38
C ILE A 56 16.98 2.48 -0.92
N TRP A 57 17.19 1.18 -0.97
CA TRP A 57 18.44 0.54 -0.57
C TRP A 57 19.39 0.43 -1.76
#